data_36e255ce478693ed2576af82edf79d4a
#
_entry.id   36e255ce478693ed2576af82edf79d4a
#
_cell.length_a   1.000
_cell.length_b   1.000
_cell.length_c   1.000
_cell.angle_alpha   90.00
_cell.angle_beta   90.00
_cell.angle_gamma   90.00
#
_symmetry.space_group_name_H-M   'P 1'
#
loop_
_entity.id
_entity.type
_entity.pdbx_description
1 polymer ?
#
loop_
_entity_poly.entity_id
_entity_poly.type
_entity_poly.pdbx_seq_one_letter_code
_entity_poly.pdbx_strand_id
1 'polypeptide(L)'
;YHGWNVVSKEGIECISAAIHFLGERYGRSDHAYGHIASWTVGNEVNADTSWNYTGHQSAPDYAYIYTNMMRITSQAVKSSCAHARVFMSLDMY
;
A
#
# COMPACT_ATOMS: atom_id res chain seq x y z
N TYR A 1 7.59 13.09 3.59
CA TYR A 1 7.39 12.07 2.54
C TYR A 1 5.98 12.16 1.99
N HIS A 2 5.83 11.93 0.68
CA HIS A 2 4.53 11.99 0.02
C HIS A 2 3.86 10.62 -0.03
N GLY A 3 2.54 10.62 0.04
CA GLY A 3 1.73 9.45 -0.23
C GLY A 3 1.69 9.12 -1.72
N TRP A 4 1.24 7.93 -2.04
CA TRP A 4 1.09 7.50 -3.44
C TRP A 4 -0.08 8.22 -4.11
N ASN A 5 0.04 8.45 -5.42
CA ASN A 5 -1.09 8.90 -6.19
C ASN A 5 -2.06 7.74 -6.48
N VAL A 6 -3.10 7.66 -5.67
CA VAL A 6 -4.21 6.69 -5.83
C VAL A 6 -5.53 7.40 -6.16
N VAL A 7 -5.43 8.60 -6.72
CA VAL A 7 -6.59 9.43 -7.09
C VAL A 7 -6.78 9.46 -8.60
N SER A 8 -5.70 9.72 -9.37
CA SER A 8 -5.79 9.69 -10.82
C SER A 8 -5.74 8.26 -11.36
N LYS A 9 -6.34 8.05 -12.53
CA LYS A 9 -6.31 6.75 -13.21
C LYS A 9 -4.89 6.25 -13.44
N GLU A 10 -4.02 7.14 -13.96
CA GLU A 10 -2.62 6.82 -14.23
C GLU A 10 -1.86 6.45 -12.95
N GLY A 11 -2.09 7.18 -11.87
CA GLY A 11 -1.47 6.89 -10.57
C GLY A 11 -1.88 5.52 -10.04
N ILE A 12 -3.17 5.21 -10.09
CA ILE A 12 -3.71 3.91 -9.66
C ILE A 12 -3.11 2.79 -10.50
N GLU A 13 -3.07 2.94 -11.82
CA GLU A 13 -2.51 1.93 -12.73
C GLU A 13 -1.02 1.69 -12.46
N CYS A 14 -0.23 2.75 -12.30
CA CYS A 14 1.20 2.66 -12.01
C CYS A 14 1.49 1.97 -10.68
N ILE A 15 0.83 2.40 -9.61
CA ILE A 15 1.01 1.79 -8.28
C ILE A 15 0.53 0.34 -8.27
N SER A 16 -0.62 0.06 -8.86
CA SER A 16 -1.15 -1.29 -8.96
C SER A 16 -0.17 -2.21 -9.68
N ALA A 17 0.35 -1.78 -10.82
CA ALA A 17 1.33 -2.55 -11.59
C ALA A 17 2.61 -2.81 -10.78
N ALA A 18 3.14 -1.81 -10.10
CA ALA A 18 4.35 -1.95 -9.28
C ALA A 18 4.15 -2.95 -8.13
N ILE A 19 3.02 -2.86 -7.42
CA ILE A 19 2.75 -3.75 -6.29
C ILE A 19 2.41 -5.17 -6.77
N HIS A 20 1.73 -5.33 -7.90
CA HIS A 20 1.54 -6.64 -8.52
C HIS A 20 2.87 -7.30 -8.87
N PHE A 21 3.80 -6.54 -9.44
CA PHE A 21 5.16 -7.04 -9.72
C PHE A 21 5.86 -7.51 -8.45
N LEU A 22 5.86 -6.70 -7.40
CA LEU A 22 6.49 -7.04 -6.13
C LEU A 22 5.78 -8.23 -5.46
N GLY A 23 4.46 -8.24 -5.48
CA GLY A 23 3.65 -9.32 -4.91
C GLY A 23 3.89 -10.65 -5.60
N GLU A 24 3.97 -10.66 -6.93
CA GLU A 24 4.32 -11.86 -7.68
C GLU A 24 5.75 -12.33 -7.36
N ARG A 25 6.71 -11.39 -7.41
CA ARG A 25 8.11 -11.72 -7.18
C ARG A 25 8.36 -12.34 -5.80
N TYR A 26 7.77 -11.75 -4.75
CA TYR A 26 8.03 -12.15 -3.37
C TYR A 26 6.90 -12.96 -2.73
N GLY A 27 5.83 -13.21 -3.46
CA GLY A 27 4.71 -14.05 -3.02
C GLY A 27 4.68 -15.45 -3.66
N ARG A 28 5.64 -15.77 -4.52
CA ARG A 28 5.71 -17.06 -5.21
C ARG A 28 5.84 -18.21 -4.23
N SER A 29 5.14 -19.29 -4.50
CA SER A 29 5.19 -20.50 -3.68
C SER A 29 6.57 -21.19 -3.68
N ASP A 30 7.36 -21.00 -4.75
CA ASP A 30 8.72 -21.54 -4.86
C ASP A 30 9.79 -20.73 -4.11
N HIS A 31 9.43 -19.53 -3.61
CA HIS A 31 10.34 -18.62 -2.91
C HIS A 31 11.64 -18.31 -3.68
N ALA A 32 11.58 -18.29 -5.01
CA ALA A 32 12.75 -18.16 -5.88
C ALA A 32 13.57 -16.88 -5.60
N TYR A 33 12.93 -15.82 -5.13
CA TYR A 33 13.55 -14.52 -4.82
C TYR A 33 13.44 -14.14 -3.34
N GLY A 34 13.16 -15.12 -2.47
CA GLY A 34 12.77 -14.89 -1.09
C GLY A 34 11.26 -14.84 -0.94
N HIS A 35 10.76 -14.49 0.24
CA HIS A 35 9.32 -14.48 0.51
C HIS A 35 8.96 -13.36 1.46
N ILE A 36 7.92 -12.60 1.11
CA ILE A 36 7.32 -11.58 1.96
C ILE A 36 5.92 -12.03 2.33
N ALA A 37 5.71 -12.34 3.60
CA ALA A 37 4.41 -12.78 4.12
C ALA A 37 3.55 -11.60 4.59
N SER A 38 4.17 -10.48 4.98
CA SER A 38 3.48 -9.33 5.58
C SER A 38 3.93 -8.03 4.91
N TRP A 39 2.98 -7.19 4.61
CA TRP A 39 3.17 -5.93 3.88
C TRP A 39 2.60 -4.79 4.72
N THR A 40 3.41 -3.78 5.01
CA THR A 40 2.93 -2.57 5.67
C THR A 40 2.79 -1.47 4.64
N VAL A 41 1.61 -0.86 4.58
CA VAL A 41 1.28 0.20 3.62
C VAL A 41 1.50 1.55 4.27
N GLY A 42 2.58 2.21 3.87
CA GLY A 42 3.00 3.48 4.45
C GLY A 42 3.63 3.31 5.82
N ASN A 43 4.15 4.40 6.36
CA ASN A 43 4.72 4.46 7.69
C ASN A 43 4.00 5.53 8.51
N GLU A 44 3.56 5.18 9.72
CA GLU A 44 2.95 6.12 10.66
C GLU A 44 1.95 7.07 10.00
N VAL A 45 1.00 6.50 9.28
CA VAL A 45 0.14 7.24 8.34
C VAL A 45 -0.77 8.28 9.00
N ASN A 46 -0.97 8.20 10.32
CA ASN A 46 -1.66 9.22 11.10
C ASN A 46 -0.81 10.49 11.33
N ALA A 47 0.51 10.41 11.11
CA ALA A 47 1.40 11.56 11.02
C ALA A 47 1.54 11.98 9.53
N ASP A 48 0.43 12.31 8.91
CA ASP A 48 0.28 12.49 7.46
C ASP A 48 1.26 13.50 6.86
N THR A 49 1.44 14.64 7.52
CA THR A 49 2.36 15.70 7.03
C THR A 49 3.81 15.26 6.98
N SER A 50 4.19 14.28 7.79
CA SER A 50 5.57 13.77 7.89
C SER A 50 5.82 12.58 6.96
N TRP A 51 4.91 11.62 6.97
CA TRP A 51 5.18 10.31 6.38
C TRP A 51 4.31 9.93 5.19
N ASN A 52 3.12 10.53 5.06
CA ASN A 52 2.17 10.15 4.01
C ASN A 52 1.38 11.36 3.50
N TYR A 53 2.08 12.44 3.14
CA TYR A 53 1.44 13.67 2.72
C TYR A 53 0.75 13.54 1.36
N THR A 54 -0.54 13.84 1.32
CA THR A 54 -1.38 13.78 0.12
C THR A 54 -2.00 15.14 -0.24
N GLY A 55 -1.46 16.22 0.31
CA GLY A 55 -2.03 17.56 0.23
C GLY A 55 -2.92 17.87 1.44
N HIS A 56 -3.53 19.04 1.45
CA HIS A 56 -4.48 19.40 2.50
C HIS A 56 -5.80 18.66 2.27
N GLN A 57 -6.08 17.70 3.13
CA GLN A 57 -7.28 16.89 3.07
C GLN A 57 -8.08 16.98 4.37
N SER A 58 -9.40 16.88 4.27
CA SER A 58 -10.21 16.58 5.44
C SER A 58 -9.92 15.17 5.94
N ALA A 59 -10.19 14.88 7.21
CA ALA A 59 -9.97 13.54 7.75
C ALA A 59 -10.74 12.45 6.98
N PRO A 60 -12.02 12.64 6.60
CA PRO A 60 -12.73 11.67 5.76
C PRO A 60 -12.09 11.47 4.38
N ASP A 61 -11.65 12.55 3.72
CA ASP A 61 -11.01 12.45 2.41
C ASP A 61 -9.67 11.75 2.49
N TYR A 62 -8.88 12.06 3.50
CA TYR A 62 -7.62 11.38 3.75
C TYR A 62 -7.82 9.88 4.01
N ALA A 63 -8.80 9.53 4.84
CA ALA A 63 -9.14 8.13 5.11
C ALA A 63 -9.57 7.40 3.84
N TYR A 64 -10.32 8.05 2.96
CA TYR A 64 -10.71 7.50 1.66
C TYR A 64 -9.50 7.21 0.78
N ILE A 65 -8.59 8.18 0.65
CA ILE A 65 -7.34 8.03 -0.12
C ILE A 65 -6.51 6.88 0.45
N TYR A 66 -6.31 6.85 1.75
CA TYR A 66 -5.52 5.79 2.39
C TYR A 66 -6.18 4.41 2.24
N THR A 67 -7.49 4.34 2.32
CA THR A 67 -8.24 3.09 2.07
C THR A 67 -7.99 2.57 0.65
N ASN A 68 -7.87 3.44 -0.34
CA ASN A 68 -7.51 3.04 -1.69
C ASN A 68 -6.10 2.43 -1.75
N MET A 69 -5.12 3.00 -1.04
CA MET A 69 -3.76 2.43 -0.95
C MET A 69 -3.80 1.01 -0.36
N MET A 70 -4.53 0.83 0.73
CA MET A 70 -4.70 -0.48 1.39
C MET A 70 -5.37 -1.49 0.46
N ARG A 71 -6.42 -1.06 -0.23
CA ARG A 71 -7.17 -1.93 -1.15
C ARG A 71 -6.33 -2.38 -2.33
N ILE A 72 -5.63 -1.45 -2.99
CA ILE A 72 -4.74 -1.75 -4.12
C ILE A 72 -3.66 -2.73 -3.68
N THR A 73 -3.01 -2.47 -2.56
CA THR A 73 -1.95 -3.35 -2.04
C THR A 73 -2.50 -4.74 -1.71
N SER A 74 -3.60 -4.80 -0.99
CA SER A 74 -4.22 -6.08 -0.60
C SER A 74 -4.60 -6.92 -1.82
N GLN A 75 -5.24 -6.33 -2.82
CA GLN A 75 -5.61 -7.02 -4.05
C GLN A 75 -4.37 -7.52 -4.81
N ALA A 76 -3.35 -6.67 -4.93
CA ALA A 76 -2.14 -7.01 -5.66
C ALA A 76 -1.36 -8.14 -5.01
N VAL A 77 -1.04 -8.05 -3.72
CA VAL A 77 -0.21 -9.06 -3.05
C VAL A 77 -0.96 -10.39 -2.85
N LYS A 78 -2.27 -10.33 -2.59
CA LYS A 78 -3.08 -11.53 -2.40
C LYS A 78 -3.41 -12.25 -3.70
N SER A 79 -3.26 -11.60 -4.85
CA SER A 79 -3.41 -12.27 -6.15
C SER A 79 -2.33 -13.32 -6.38
N SER A 80 -1.15 -13.15 -5.80
CA SER A 80 -0.01 -14.08 -5.91
C SER A 80 0.17 -14.94 -4.66
N CYS A 81 -0.29 -14.46 -3.50
CA CYS A 81 -0.21 -15.18 -2.23
C CYS A 81 -1.46 -14.90 -1.41
N ALA A 82 -2.42 -15.81 -1.42
CA ALA A 82 -3.69 -15.64 -0.72
C ALA A 82 -3.54 -15.44 0.79
N HIS A 83 -2.45 -15.95 1.38
CA HIS A 83 -2.15 -15.83 2.81
C HIS A 83 -1.34 -14.60 3.18
N ALA A 84 -0.97 -13.76 2.21
CA ALA A 84 -0.28 -12.50 2.48
C ALA A 84 -1.14 -11.61 3.39
N ARG A 85 -0.47 -10.94 4.34
CA ARG A 85 -1.12 -10.04 5.28
C ARG A 85 -0.75 -8.59 4.94
N VAL A 86 -1.72 -7.70 5.07
CA VAL A 86 -1.54 -6.28 4.78
C VAL A 86 -1.89 -5.47 6.02
N PHE A 87 -0.97 -4.63 6.46
CA PHE A 87 -1.05 -3.88 7.70
C PHE A 87 -0.92 -2.39 7.47
N MET A 88 -1.39 -1.64 8.43
CA MET A 88 -1.20 -0.21 8.59
C MET A 88 -0.20 0.03 9.74
N SER A 89 0.66 1.06 9.61
CA SER A 89 1.53 1.52 10.68
C SER A 89 0.99 2.85 11.19
N LEU A 90 0.86 2.97 12.50
CA LEU A 90 0.41 4.19 13.17
C LEU A 90 1.47 4.68 14.16
N ASP A 91 1.65 6.00 14.21
CA ASP A 91 2.43 6.64 15.26
C ASP A 91 1.63 6.71 16.56
N MET A 92 2.32 6.64 17.66
CA MET A 92 1.74 6.72 18.99
C MET A 92 1.94 8.13 19.54
N TYR A 93 0.86 8.90 19.58
CA TYR A 93 0.86 10.24 20.17
C TYR A 93 0.53 10.20 21.65
#